data_6f185d4b7670b15bfa6ca93961435649
#
_entry.id   6f185d4b7670b15bfa6ca93961435649
#
_cell.length_a   1.000
_cell.length_b   1.000
_cell.length_c   1.000
_cell.angle_alpha   90.00
_cell.angle_beta   90.00
_cell.angle_gamma   90.00
#
_symmetry.space_group_name_H-M   'P 1'
#
loop_
_entity.id
_entity.type
_entity.pdbx_description
1 polymer ?
#
loop_
_entity_poly.entity_id
_entity_poly.type
_entity_poly.pdbx_seq_one_letter_code
_entity_poly.pdbx_strand_id
1 'polypeptide(L)'
;MKRWLLMASLGLVGVVLAASATVCLTSGCSAVSYYAQSVGGHLAIVRSARPVPEWLADAVTPAPLKLRLELSQRIRDYAVSELQEPDNASYRRYADLQRGAAIWNVVAAPELSLALQTWCFPVVGCVGYRGYYDRPDADAFGAGLRAQGLEVSVYGVPAYSTLGLLPFDAFADPLLNTFIDYPEGELARLIFHELAHQVAFAKGDTVFNESFATAIERIGSARWLADHADARARDDSEHSEARRADFRALTSRYRDAFNALYRSALSDDAKRAAKAALMARMHADYASLKAERWGGFSGYDGWFARANNASFGVLAAYNELVPNFERLFEREGRDFRRFYAEVKRLAALPQAERREALP
;
A
#
# COMPACT_ATOMS: atom_id res chain seq x y z
N MET A 1 -38.61 -25.79 -10.72
CA MET A 1 -37.31 -25.11 -10.76
C MET A 1 -37.42 -23.59 -10.89
N LYS A 2 -38.03 -23.00 -11.91
CA LYS A 2 -38.11 -21.54 -12.11
C LYS A 2 -38.73 -20.75 -10.93
N ARG A 3 -39.77 -21.26 -10.28
CA ARG A 3 -40.41 -20.59 -9.10
C ARG A 3 -39.51 -20.55 -7.83
N TRP A 4 -38.72 -21.58 -7.60
CA TRP A 4 -37.78 -21.62 -6.49
C TRP A 4 -36.59 -20.68 -6.69
N LEU A 5 -36.10 -20.57 -7.93
CA LEU A 5 -35.05 -19.60 -8.28
C LEU A 5 -35.53 -18.14 -8.12
N LEU A 6 -36.80 -17.87 -8.53
CA LEU A 6 -37.42 -16.54 -8.34
C LEU A 6 -37.62 -16.19 -6.85
N MET A 7 -38.05 -17.12 -6.02
CA MET A 7 -38.22 -16.88 -4.57
C MET A 7 -36.87 -16.74 -3.87
N ALA A 8 -35.85 -17.50 -4.27
CA ALA A 8 -34.49 -17.35 -3.74
C ALA A 8 -33.88 -16.01 -4.12
N SER A 9 -34.08 -15.53 -5.36
CA SER A 9 -33.60 -14.22 -5.79
C SER A 9 -34.34 -13.05 -5.12
N LEU A 10 -35.63 -13.14 -4.91
CA LEU A 10 -36.41 -12.15 -4.15
C LEU A 10 -36.03 -12.11 -2.68
N GLY A 11 -35.76 -13.27 -2.05
CA GLY A 11 -35.26 -13.36 -0.70
C GLY A 11 -33.86 -12.71 -0.53
N LEU A 12 -32.96 -12.95 -1.49
CA LEU A 12 -31.62 -12.36 -1.49
C LEU A 12 -31.69 -10.83 -1.65
N VAL A 13 -32.54 -10.33 -2.56
CA VAL A 13 -32.76 -8.89 -2.74
C VAL A 13 -33.33 -8.26 -1.47
N GLY A 14 -34.31 -8.91 -0.83
CA GLY A 14 -34.87 -8.44 0.45
C GLY A 14 -33.83 -8.34 1.57
N VAL A 15 -32.95 -9.33 1.69
CA VAL A 15 -31.85 -9.34 2.67
C VAL A 15 -30.84 -8.21 2.39
N VAL A 16 -30.47 -8.00 1.12
CA VAL A 16 -29.55 -6.94 0.71
C VAL A 16 -30.15 -5.57 1.00
N LEU A 17 -31.44 -5.35 0.70
CA LEU A 17 -32.12 -4.09 0.98
C LEU A 17 -32.23 -3.83 2.50
N ALA A 18 -32.58 -4.84 3.28
CA ALA A 18 -32.63 -4.73 4.75
C ALA A 18 -31.26 -4.43 5.37
N ALA A 19 -30.22 -5.12 4.91
CA ALA A 19 -28.83 -4.86 5.35
C ALA A 19 -28.40 -3.44 4.96
N SER A 20 -28.69 -2.99 3.75
CA SER A 20 -28.38 -1.62 3.29
C SER A 20 -29.12 -0.56 4.10
N ALA A 21 -30.41 -0.77 4.40
CA ALA A 21 -31.20 0.12 5.24
C ALA A 21 -30.65 0.19 6.67
N THR A 22 -30.27 -0.96 7.25
CA THR A 22 -29.65 -1.00 8.59
C THR A 22 -28.33 -0.24 8.63
N VAL A 23 -27.44 -0.41 7.62
CA VAL A 23 -26.18 0.32 7.51
C VAL A 23 -26.43 1.82 7.30
N CYS A 24 -27.41 2.21 6.48
CA CYS A 24 -27.80 3.62 6.34
C CYS A 24 -28.25 4.24 7.66
N LEU A 25 -29.03 3.52 8.45
CA LEU A 25 -29.56 4.00 9.74
C LEU A 25 -28.50 4.08 10.84
N THR A 26 -27.50 3.19 10.81
CA THR A 26 -26.46 3.09 11.85
C THR A 26 -25.17 3.85 11.52
N SER A 27 -24.79 3.93 10.25
CA SER A 27 -23.49 4.46 9.80
C SER A 27 -23.62 5.56 8.73
N GLY A 28 -24.85 5.91 8.33
CA GLY A 28 -25.16 6.87 7.27
C GLY A 28 -25.09 6.24 5.86
N CYS A 29 -25.89 6.78 4.93
CA CYS A 29 -25.94 6.27 3.54
C CYS A 29 -24.62 6.40 2.78
N SER A 30 -23.72 7.28 3.21
CA SER A 30 -22.35 7.39 2.68
C SER A 30 -21.51 6.12 2.86
N ALA A 31 -21.78 5.33 3.92
CA ALA A 31 -21.11 4.06 4.14
C ALA A 31 -21.54 3.01 3.10
N VAL A 32 -22.84 2.94 2.78
CA VAL A 32 -23.35 2.01 1.75
C VAL A 32 -22.73 2.31 0.38
N SER A 33 -22.71 3.58 -0.03
CA SER A 33 -22.09 4.01 -1.28
C SER A 33 -20.61 3.66 -1.32
N TYR A 34 -19.90 3.85 -0.20
CA TYR A 34 -18.49 3.51 -0.10
C TYR A 34 -18.24 2.00 -0.28
N TYR A 35 -19.01 1.13 0.40
CA TYR A 35 -18.87 -0.31 0.23
C TYR A 35 -19.28 -0.77 -1.17
N ALA A 36 -20.31 -0.18 -1.75
CA ALA A 36 -20.74 -0.49 -3.11
C ALA A 36 -19.63 -0.18 -4.13
N GLN A 37 -18.98 1.00 -4.06
CA GLN A 37 -17.85 1.33 -4.92
C GLN A 37 -16.64 0.43 -4.65
N SER A 38 -16.39 0.05 -3.40
CA SER A 38 -15.26 -0.83 -3.05
C SER A 38 -15.44 -2.23 -3.64
N VAL A 39 -16.61 -2.83 -3.49
CA VAL A 39 -16.93 -4.13 -4.07
C VAL A 39 -16.99 -4.05 -5.60
N GLY A 40 -17.68 -3.05 -6.16
CA GLY A 40 -17.81 -2.86 -7.60
C GLY A 40 -16.48 -2.64 -8.30
N GLY A 41 -15.62 -1.79 -7.71
CA GLY A 41 -14.30 -1.51 -8.25
C GLY A 41 -13.37 -2.72 -8.23
N HIS A 42 -13.36 -3.48 -7.12
CA HIS A 42 -12.61 -4.74 -7.05
C HIS A 42 -13.11 -5.74 -8.10
N LEU A 43 -14.40 -5.97 -8.19
CA LEU A 43 -14.98 -6.88 -9.19
C LEU A 43 -14.69 -6.45 -10.63
N ALA A 44 -14.64 -5.14 -10.92
CA ALA A 44 -14.28 -4.64 -12.24
C ALA A 44 -12.83 -5.00 -12.59
N ILE A 45 -11.89 -4.82 -11.67
CA ILE A 45 -10.48 -5.21 -11.86
C ILE A 45 -10.36 -6.73 -12.10
N VAL A 46 -10.94 -7.53 -11.23
CA VAL A 46 -10.85 -8.99 -11.31
C VAL A 46 -11.46 -9.53 -12.62
N ARG A 47 -12.60 -8.96 -13.08
CA ARG A 47 -13.24 -9.34 -14.33
C ARG A 47 -12.42 -8.97 -15.57
N SER A 48 -11.64 -7.89 -15.52
CA SER A 48 -10.75 -7.49 -16.62
C SER A 48 -9.47 -8.31 -16.69
N ALA A 49 -9.13 -9.03 -15.61
CA ALA A 49 -7.91 -9.82 -15.52
C ALA A 49 -8.02 -11.14 -16.29
N ARG A 50 -7.05 -11.40 -17.20
CA ARG A 50 -6.88 -12.66 -17.93
C ARG A 50 -5.66 -13.42 -17.40
N PRO A 51 -5.65 -14.78 -17.44
CA PRO A 51 -4.46 -15.57 -17.11
C PRO A 51 -3.22 -15.14 -17.91
N VAL A 52 -2.07 -15.06 -17.26
CA VAL A 52 -0.81 -14.69 -17.93
C VAL A 52 -0.49 -15.60 -19.12
N PRO A 53 -0.68 -16.95 -19.06
CA PRO A 53 -0.43 -17.81 -20.22
C PRO A 53 -1.26 -17.43 -21.45
N GLU A 54 -2.48 -16.93 -21.28
CA GLU A 54 -3.32 -16.47 -22.40
C GLU A 54 -2.73 -15.21 -23.06
N TRP A 55 -2.22 -14.26 -22.26
CA TRP A 55 -1.52 -13.09 -22.79
C TRP A 55 -0.24 -13.46 -23.55
N LEU A 56 0.51 -14.43 -23.05
CA LEU A 56 1.75 -14.89 -23.70
C LEU A 56 1.47 -15.62 -25.02
N ALA A 57 0.37 -16.38 -25.09
CA ALA A 57 -0.04 -17.10 -26.30
C ALA A 57 -0.69 -16.18 -27.36
N ASP A 58 -1.24 -15.06 -26.95
CA ASP A 58 -1.97 -14.15 -27.83
C ASP A 58 -0.99 -13.39 -28.75
N ALA A 59 -1.19 -13.53 -30.08
CA ALA A 59 -0.31 -12.93 -31.10
C ALA A 59 -0.37 -11.38 -31.11
N VAL A 60 -1.47 -10.79 -30.61
CA VAL A 60 -1.62 -9.31 -30.58
C VAL A 60 -1.02 -8.68 -29.33
N THR A 61 -0.63 -9.47 -28.33
CA THR A 61 0.04 -8.96 -27.13
C THR A 61 1.42 -8.41 -27.51
N PRO A 62 1.73 -7.14 -27.18
CA PRO A 62 3.02 -6.54 -27.50
C PRO A 62 4.18 -7.31 -26.90
N ALA A 63 5.26 -7.50 -27.67
CA ALA A 63 6.46 -8.22 -27.19
C ALA A 63 7.05 -7.65 -25.90
N PRO A 64 7.15 -6.32 -25.67
CA PRO A 64 7.59 -5.78 -24.38
C PRO A 64 6.73 -6.25 -23.22
N LEU A 65 5.40 -6.26 -23.37
CA LEU A 65 4.50 -6.73 -22.30
C LEU A 65 4.69 -8.23 -22.02
N LYS A 66 4.90 -9.05 -23.06
CA LYS A 66 5.20 -10.49 -22.87
C LYS A 66 6.44 -10.70 -22.01
N LEU A 67 7.53 -9.98 -22.30
CA LEU A 67 8.76 -10.06 -21.50
C LEU A 67 8.54 -9.65 -20.04
N ARG A 68 7.72 -8.62 -19.79
CA ARG A 68 7.38 -8.18 -18.43
C ARG A 68 6.53 -9.21 -17.70
N LEU A 69 5.56 -9.82 -18.38
CA LEU A 69 4.74 -10.88 -17.82
C LEU A 69 5.57 -12.14 -17.50
N GLU A 70 6.49 -12.54 -18.38
CA GLU A 70 7.43 -13.64 -18.11
C GLU A 70 8.30 -13.36 -16.90
N LEU A 71 8.87 -12.15 -16.81
CA LEU A 71 9.65 -11.73 -15.65
C LEU A 71 8.82 -11.81 -14.37
N SER A 72 7.60 -11.28 -14.40
CA SER A 72 6.71 -11.29 -13.22
C SER A 72 6.39 -12.71 -12.74
N GLN A 73 6.24 -13.68 -13.67
CA GLN A 73 6.03 -15.07 -13.28
C GLN A 73 7.27 -15.70 -12.65
N ARG A 74 8.48 -15.43 -13.16
CA ARG A 74 9.73 -15.87 -12.50
C ARG A 74 9.85 -15.31 -11.09
N ILE A 75 9.56 -14.01 -10.89
CA ILE A 75 9.55 -13.36 -9.57
C ILE A 75 8.51 -14.03 -8.66
N ARG A 76 7.31 -14.32 -9.19
CA ARG A 76 6.22 -14.96 -8.44
C ARG A 76 6.58 -16.40 -8.02
N ASP A 77 7.25 -17.14 -8.90
CA ASP A 77 7.72 -18.50 -8.58
C ASP A 77 8.83 -18.47 -7.52
N TYR A 78 9.75 -17.50 -7.59
CA TYR A 78 10.77 -17.26 -6.58
C TYR A 78 10.18 -16.92 -5.21
N ALA A 79 9.11 -16.14 -5.16
CA ALA A 79 8.39 -15.84 -3.93
C ALA A 79 7.94 -17.12 -3.20
N VAL A 80 7.50 -18.13 -3.94
CA VAL A 80 7.08 -19.43 -3.37
C VAL A 80 8.29 -20.29 -2.99
N SER A 81 9.22 -20.49 -3.91
CA SER A 81 10.34 -21.45 -3.71
C SER A 81 11.35 -20.96 -2.68
N GLU A 82 11.74 -19.69 -2.76
CA GLU A 82 12.85 -19.14 -1.95
C GLU A 82 12.41 -18.31 -0.76
N LEU A 83 11.30 -17.56 -0.90
CA LEU A 83 10.80 -16.73 0.21
C LEU A 83 9.68 -17.43 1.00
N GLN A 84 9.22 -18.60 0.58
CA GLN A 84 8.16 -19.38 1.24
C GLN A 84 6.85 -18.59 1.40
N GLU A 85 6.58 -17.68 0.48
CA GLU A 85 5.31 -16.96 0.42
C GLU A 85 4.19 -17.86 -0.13
N PRO A 86 2.90 -17.51 0.05
CA PRO A 86 1.79 -18.38 -0.30
C PRO A 86 1.76 -18.76 -1.78
N ASP A 87 1.63 -20.05 -2.10
CA ASP A 87 1.36 -20.52 -3.45
C ASP A 87 -0.14 -20.50 -3.71
N ASN A 88 -0.59 -19.46 -4.41
CA ASN A 88 -1.99 -19.23 -4.77
C ASN A 88 -2.09 -18.50 -6.12
N ALA A 89 -3.31 -18.16 -6.53
CA ALA A 89 -3.57 -17.54 -7.82
C ALA A 89 -3.22 -16.03 -7.91
N SER A 90 -2.78 -15.38 -6.81
CA SER A 90 -2.38 -13.98 -6.84
C SER A 90 -1.17 -13.77 -7.74
N TYR A 91 -1.24 -12.72 -8.57
CA TYR A 91 -0.22 -12.33 -9.57
C TYR A 91 -0.01 -13.37 -10.70
N ARG A 92 -0.97 -14.28 -10.93
CA ARG A 92 -1.00 -15.22 -12.06
C ARG A 92 -1.90 -14.74 -13.22
N ARG A 93 -2.59 -13.62 -13.03
CA ARG A 93 -3.44 -12.95 -14.02
C ARG A 93 -2.97 -11.52 -14.21
N TYR A 94 -3.28 -10.92 -15.38
CA TYR A 94 -2.93 -9.52 -15.68
C TYR A 94 -4.16 -8.77 -16.18
N ALA A 95 -4.31 -7.52 -15.72
CA ALA A 95 -5.32 -6.59 -16.19
C ALA A 95 -4.67 -5.23 -16.57
N ASP A 96 -5.05 -4.71 -17.74
CA ASP A 96 -4.80 -3.33 -18.12
C ASP A 96 -6.00 -2.46 -17.71
N LEU A 97 -5.79 -1.62 -16.70
CA LEU A 97 -6.83 -0.73 -16.18
C LEU A 97 -6.97 0.56 -16.99
N GLN A 98 -6.07 0.80 -17.95
CA GLN A 98 -6.00 2.04 -18.75
C GLN A 98 -5.98 3.33 -17.89
N ARG A 99 -5.39 3.23 -16.71
CA ARG A 99 -5.26 4.32 -15.74
C ARG A 99 -3.98 4.17 -14.91
N GLY A 100 -3.51 5.26 -14.31
CA GLY A 100 -2.21 5.31 -13.62
C GLY A 100 -2.22 4.84 -12.16
N ALA A 101 -3.35 4.39 -11.62
CA ALA A 101 -3.45 3.88 -10.25
C ALA A 101 -4.50 2.78 -10.16
N ALA A 102 -4.25 1.78 -9.31
CA ALA A 102 -5.23 0.74 -8.99
C ALA A 102 -6.34 1.31 -8.09
N ILE A 103 -5.95 2.05 -7.07
CA ILE A 103 -6.82 2.69 -6.07
C ILE A 103 -6.28 4.11 -5.78
N TRP A 104 -7.17 5.01 -5.39
CA TRP A 104 -6.85 6.33 -4.89
C TRP A 104 -7.07 6.39 -3.38
N ASN A 105 -5.99 6.54 -2.62
CA ASN A 105 -6.08 6.69 -1.17
C ASN A 105 -6.27 8.15 -0.79
N VAL A 106 -7.20 8.39 0.15
CA VAL A 106 -7.42 9.67 0.81
C VAL A 106 -6.97 9.53 2.25
N VAL A 107 -6.06 10.40 2.67
CA VAL A 107 -5.56 10.53 4.04
C VAL A 107 -5.76 11.94 4.53
N ALA A 108 -6.00 12.12 5.82
CA ALA A 108 -6.23 13.43 6.40
C ALA A 108 -5.57 13.54 7.79
N ALA A 109 -5.13 14.74 8.13
CA ALA A 109 -4.60 15.06 9.46
C ALA A 109 -5.00 16.49 9.86
N PRO A 110 -5.08 16.82 11.16
CA PRO A 110 -5.28 18.19 11.60
C PRO A 110 -4.10 19.11 11.18
N GLU A 111 -4.38 20.42 11.07
CA GLU A 111 -3.39 21.42 10.65
C GLU A 111 -2.12 21.45 11.49
N LEU A 112 -2.23 21.18 12.80
CA LEU A 112 -1.13 21.21 13.76
C LEU A 112 -0.89 19.83 14.43
N SER A 113 -1.07 18.74 13.65
CA SER A 113 -0.80 17.37 14.10
C SER A 113 -0.45 16.47 12.90
N LEU A 114 0.44 15.50 13.12
CA LEU A 114 0.73 14.45 12.14
C LEU A 114 -0.11 13.17 12.37
N ALA A 115 -0.98 13.16 13.38
CA ALA A 115 -1.86 12.04 13.64
C ALA A 115 -2.93 11.95 12.55
N LEU A 116 -2.94 10.83 11.83
CA LEU A 116 -3.92 10.59 10.79
C LEU A 116 -5.32 10.42 11.37
N GLN A 117 -6.31 10.97 10.69
CA GLN A 117 -7.69 10.56 10.89
C GLN A 117 -7.83 9.09 10.51
N THR A 118 -8.55 8.31 11.31
CA THR A 118 -8.78 6.89 11.07
C THR A 118 -10.23 6.63 10.68
N TRP A 119 -10.41 5.60 9.85
CA TRP A 119 -11.71 5.04 9.49
C TRP A 119 -11.72 3.56 9.84
N CYS A 120 -12.82 3.10 10.46
CA CYS A 120 -12.92 1.73 10.94
C CYS A 120 -13.80 0.89 10.01
N PHE A 121 -13.29 -0.28 9.62
CA PHE A 121 -13.93 -1.23 8.73
C PHE A 121 -14.04 -2.61 9.41
N PRO A 122 -15.09 -3.40 9.11
CA PRO A 122 -15.34 -4.68 9.79
C PRO A 122 -14.17 -5.67 9.70
N VAL A 123 -13.51 -5.76 8.53
CA VAL A 123 -12.46 -6.75 8.26
C VAL A 123 -11.09 -6.22 8.71
N VAL A 124 -10.65 -5.10 8.16
CA VAL A 124 -9.29 -4.58 8.37
C VAL A 124 -9.11 -3.80 9.68
N GLY A 125 -10.19 -3.48 10.38
CA GLY A 125 -10.14 -2.64 11.58
C GLY A 125 -10.07 -1.15 11.24
N CYS A 126 -9.45 -0.35 12.12
CA CYS A 126 -9.31 1.09 11.92
C CYS A 126 -7.97 1.38 11.22
N VAL A 127 -8.03 2.07 10.09
CA VAL A 127 -6.86 2.42 9.26
C VAL A 127 -6.82 3.92 8.99
N GLY A 128 -5.64 4.47 8.74
CA GLY A 128 -5.41 5.90 8.52
C GLY A 128 -5.70 6.38 7.10
N TYR A 129 -6.37 5.57 6.27
CA TYR A 129 -6.70 5.93 4.89
C TYR A 129 -8.09 5.42 4.49
N ARG A 130 -8.62 5.99 3.40
CA ARG A 130 -9.84 5.53 2.75
C ARG A 130 -9.60 5.42 1.24
N GLY A 131 -9.76 4.20 0.68
CA GLY A 131 -9.48 3.89 -0.71
C GLY A 131 -10.69 4.06 -1.63
N TYR A 132 -10.47 4.59 -2.84
CA TYR A 132 -11.47 4.75 -3.88
C TYR A 132 -10.95 4.20 -5.20
N TYR A 133 -11.82 3.53 -5.95
CA TYR A 133 -11.49 3.01 -7.29
C TYR A 133 -11.64 4.08 -8.38
N ASP A 134 -12.32 5.17 -8.08
CA ASP A 134 -12.47 6.34 -8.95
C ASP A 134 -11.82 7.57 -8.30
N ARG A 135 -11.02 8.30 -9.09
CA ARG A 135 -10.32 9.50 -8.61
C ARG A 135 -11.27 10.65 -8.29
N PRO A 136 -12.28 10.98 -9.13
CA PRO A 136 -13.30 11.99 -8.78
C PRO A 136 -13.96 11.76 -7.43
N ASP A 137 -14.28 10.51 -7.08
CA ASP A 137 -14.88 10.18 -5.77
C ASP A 137 -13.88 10.42 -4.61
N ALA A 138 -12.60 10.06 -4.81
CA ALA A 138 -11.55 10.35 -3.85
C ALA A 138 -11.35 11.86 -3.65
N ASP A 139 -11.31 12.61 -4.74
CA ASP A 139 -11.14 14.07 -4.72
C ASP A 139 -12.34 14.76 -4.06
N ALA A 140 -13.58 14.32 -4.33
CA ALA A 140 -14.79 14.82 -3.71
C ALA A 140 -14.82 14.57 -2.19
N PHE A 141 -14.45 13.35 -1.78
CA PHE A 141 -14.33 13.03 -0.35
C PHE A 141 -13.23 13.86 0.32
N GLY A 142 -12.08 14.01 -0.33
CA GLY A 142 -10.99 14.85 0.15
C GLY A 142 -11.37 16.32 0.27
N ALA A 143 -12.17 16.85 -0.66
CA ALA A 143 -12.70 18.22 -0.58
C ALA A 143 -13.60 18.43 0.64
N GLY A 144 -14.45 17.45 0.97
CA GLY A 144 -15.27 17.47 2.18
C GLY A 144 -14.45 17.50 3.48
N LEU A 145 -13.31 16.79 3.52
CA LEU A 145 -12.41 16.82 4.67
C LEU A 145 -11.65 18.16 4.77
N ARG A 146 -11.23 18.75 3.65
CA ARG A 146 -10.61 20.09 3.62
C ARG A 146 -11.59 21.17 4.12
N ALA A 147 -12.86 21.07 3.76
CA ALA A 147 -13.90 21.98 4.27
C ALA A 147 -14.08 21.89 5.80
N GLN A 148 -13.66 20.79 6.43
CA GLN A 148 -13.62 20.61 7.87
C GLN A 148 -12.31 21.11 8.52
N GLY A 149 -11.42 21.76 7.75
CA GLY A 149 -10.15 22.30 8.25
C GLY A 149 -9.02 21.28 8.34
N LEU A 150 -9.16 20.10 7.72
CA LEU A 150 -8.11 19.09 7.70
C LEU A 150 -7.15 19.29 6.52
N GLU A 151 -5.88 18.98 6.72
CA GLU A 151 -4.95 18.79 5.63
C GLU A 151 -5.15 17.41 5.02
N VAL A 152 -5.29 17.35 3.69
CA VAL A 152 -5.67 16.13 2.97
C VAL A 152 -4.68 15.86 1.85
N SER A 153 -4.25 14.60 1.75
CA SER A 153 -3.52 14.10 0.59
C SER A 153 -4.37 13.04 -0.12
N VAL A 154 -4.48 13.17 -1.45
CA VAL A 154 -5.09 12.15 -2.33
C VAL A 154 -3.99 11.67 -3.26
N TYR A 155 -3.71 10.38 -3.23
CA TYR A 155 -2.65 9.79 -4.05
C TYR A 155 -3.05 8.42 -4.59
N GLY A 156 -2.55 8.10 -5.79
CA GLY A 156 -2.75 6.80 -6.40
C GLY A 156 -1.78 5.77 -5.82
N VAL A 157 -2.26 4.55 -5.60
CA VAL A 157 -1.43 3.39 -5.29
C VAL A 157 -1.43 2.42 -6.48
N PRO A 158 -0.27 1.82 -6.80
CA PRO A 158 -0.14 0.97 -7.99
C PRO A 158 -0.79 -0.39 -7.82
N ALA A 159 -0.83 -0.91 -6.60
CA ALA A 159 -1.36 -2.22 -6.26
C ALA A 159 -2.17 -2.16 -4.95
N TYR A 160 -2.85 -3.23 -4.63
CA TYR A 160 -3.51 -3.47 -3.35
C TYR A 160 -3.61 -4.97 -3.11
N SER A 161 -3.68 -5.39 -1.86
CA SER A 161 -3.89 -6.79 -1.50
C SER A 161 -5.28 -7.01 -0.93
N THR A 162 -5.93 -8.11 -1.35
CA THR A 162 -7.15 -8.63 -0.72
C THR A 162 -6.84 -9.53 0.48
N LEU A 163 -5.59 -9.59 0.91
CA LEU A 163 -5.09 -10.43 2.01
C LEU A 163 -5.31 -11.94 1.77
N GLY A 164 -5.61 -12.35 0.53
CA GLY A 164 -5.97 -13.73 0.22
C GLY A 164 -7.25 -14.24 0.93
N LEU A 165 -8.08 -13.33 1.45
CA LEU A 165 -9.28 -13.67 2.24
C LEU A 165 -10.45 -14.17 1.40
N LEU A 166 -10.44 -13.93 0.09
CA LEU A 166 -11.51 -14.37 -0.79
C LEU A 166 -11.29 -15.82 -1.23
N PRO A 167 -12.30 -16.69 -1.12
CA PRO A 167 -12.11 -18.15 -1.15
C PRO A 167 -11.94 -18.76 -2.57
N PHE A 168 -11.89 -17.95 -3.61
CA PHE A 168 -11.82 -18.43 -4.99
C PHE A 168 -10.68 -17.76 -5.76
N ASP A 169 -9.94 -18.51 -6.56
CA ASP A 169 -8.85 -18.03 -7.42
C ASP A 169 -9.29 -16.88 -8.35
N ALA A 170 -10.59 -16.86 -8.70
CA ALA A 170 -11.15 -15.77 -9.50
C ALA A 170 -11.06 -14.39 -8.85
N PHE A 171 -10.88 -14.31 -7.53
CA PHE A 171 -10.77 -13.06 -6.76
C PHE A 171 -9.32 -12.76 -6.33
N ALA A 172 -8.35 -13.56 -6.78
CA ALA A 172 -6.95 -13.34 -6.48
C ALA A 172 -6.44 -12.04 -7.11
N ASP A 173 -5.52 -11.38 -6.42
CA ASP A 173 -4.96 -10.09 -6.82
C ASP A 173 -4.19 -10.20 -8.15
N PRO A 174 -4.53 -9.43 -9.20
CA PRO A 174 -3.87 -9.52 -10.49
C PRO A 174 -2.62 -8.63 -10.57
N LEU A 175 -1.73 -8.96 -11.51
CA LEU A 175 -0.77 -8.00 -12.07
C LEU A 175 -1.53 -6.89 -12.79
N LEU A 176 -1.02 -5.65 -12.69
CA LEU A 176 -1.67 -4.49 -13.28
C LEU A 176 -0.70 -3.67 -14.14
N ASN A 177 -1.23 -2.97 -15.15
CA ASN A 177 -0.47 -2.02 -15.95
C ASN A 177 0.15 -0.88 -15.13
N THR A 178 -0.35 -0.64 -13.95
CA THR A 178 0.12 0.40 -13.03
C THR A 178 1.52 0.14 -12.46
N PHE A 179 2.01 -1.11 -12.52
CA PHE A 179 3.33 -1.47 -12.00
C PHE A 179 4.11 -2.51 -12.82
N ILE A 180 3.49 -3.14 -13.82
CA ILE A 180 4.17 -4.21 -14.59
C ILE A 180 5.46 -3.72 -15.25
N ASP A 181 5.55 -2.45 -15.61
CA ASP A 181 6.70 -1.84 -16.27
C ASP A 181 7.75 -1.26 -15.29
N TYR A 182 7.60 -1.50 -14.00
CA TYR A 182 8.60 -1.07 -13.01
C TYR A 182 9.95 -1.74 -13.28
N PRO A 183 11.10 -1.09 -12.96
CA PRO A 183 12.40 -1.74 -12.96
C PRO A 183 12.34 -3.08 -12.23
N GLU A 184 13.16 -4.05 -12.65
CA GLU A 184 13.07 -5.44 -12.17
C GLU A 184 13.08 -5.55 -10.64
N GLY A 185 13.99 -4.86 -9.96
CA GLY A 185 14.06 -4.85 -8.50
C GLY A 185 12.80 -4.26 -7.85
N GLU A 186 12.21 -3.21 -8.46
CA GLU A 186 10.99 -2.58 -7.95
C GLU A 186 9.74 -3.47 -8.17
N LEU A 187 9.70 -4.20 -9.30
CA LEU A 187 8.64 -5.17 -9.57
C LEU A 187 8.70 -6.33 -8.56
N ALA A 188 9.90 -6.84 -8.28
CA ALA A 188 10.12 -7.87 -7.28
C ALA A 188 9.69 -7.39 -5.87
N ARG A 189 10.12 -6.19 -5.48
CA ARG A 189 9.73 -5.57 -4.21
C ARG A 189 8.22 -5.52 -4.04
N LEU A 190 7.50 -5.01 -5.04
CA LEU A 190 6.06 -4.87 -4.98
C LEU A 190 5.35 -6.22 -4.87
N ILE A 191 5.74 -7.22 -5.68
CA ILE A 191 5.12 -8.55 -5.64
C ILE A 191 5.34 -9.21 -4.27
N PHE A 192 6.55 -9.16 -3.71
CA PHE A 192 6.85 -9.72 -2.39
C PHE A 192 6.14 -8.96 -1.27
N HIS A 193 6.05 -7.63 -1.34
CA HIS A 193 5.31 -6.82 -0.39
C HIS A 193 3.85 -7.25 -0.27
N GLU A 194 3.18 -7.30 -1.40
CA GLU A 194 1.74 -7.62 -1.45
C GLU A 194 1.45 -9.09 -1.06
N LEU A 195 2.35 -10.01 -1.40
CA LEU A 195 2.24 -11.41 -0.96
C LEU A 195 2.50 -11.56 0.54
N ALA A 196 3.40 -10.76 1.13
CA ALA A 196 3.66 -10.77 2.56
C ALA A 196 2.39 -10.46 3.38
N HIS A 197 1.52 -9.58 2.91
CA HIS A 197 0.22 -9.32 3.55
C HIS A 197 -0.68 -10.56 3.64
N GLN A 198 -0.48 -11.54 2.77
CA GLN A 198 -1.20 -12.81 2.80
C GLN A 198 -0.57 -13.84 3.76
N VAL A 199 0.67 -13.60 4.20
CA VAL A 199 1.35 -14.45 5.18
C VAL A 199 0.84 -14.17 6.59
N ALA A 200 0.81 -12.88 6.99
CA ALA A 200 0.39 -12.46 8.33
C ALA A 200 -0.24 -11.07 8.28
N PHE A 201 -1.31 -10.88 9.05
CA PHE A 201 -2.01 -9.62 9.15
C PHE A 201 -2.54 -9.39 10.57
N ALA A 202 -2.14 -8.30 11.20
CA ALA A 202 -2.61 -7.86 12.50
C ALA A 202 -3.74 -6.83 12.33
N LYS A 203 -4.98 -7.21 12.66
CA LYS A 203 -6.14 -6.34 12.51
C LYS A 203 -5.97 -5.02 13.29
N GLY A 204 -6.16 -3.90 12.59
CA GLY A 204 -6.07 -2.56 13.19
C GLY A 204 -4.65 -2.05 13.47
N ASP A 205 -3.61 -2.75 13.03
CA ASP A 205 -2.22 -2.32 13.20
C ASP A 205 -1.50 -2.15 11.85
N THR A 206 -1.83 -1.06 11.16
CA THR A 206 -1.22 -0.72 9.87
C THR A 206 0.31 -0.66 9.94
N VAL A 207 0.87 -0.08 11.02
CA VAL A 207 2.33 0.06 11.18
C VAL A 207 3.02 -1.31 11.22
N PHE A 208 2.45 -2.28 11.95
CA PHE A 208 2.97 -3.65 11.98
C PHE A 208 2.89 -4.32 10.61
N ASN A 209 1.74 -4.25 9.95
CA ASN A 209 1.49 -4.91 8.68
C ASN A 209 2.39 -4.36 7.56
N GLU A 210 2.46 -3.04 7.42
CA GLU A 210 3.28 -2.40 6.39
C GLU A 210 4.77 -2.57 6.66
N SER A 211 5.22 -2.48 7.92
CA SER A 211 6.62 -2.69 8.25
C SER A 211 7.06 -4.14 8.03
N PHE A 212 6.18 -5.11 8.31
CA PHE A 212 6.45 -6.52 7.99
C PHE A 212 6.59 -6.73 6.48
N ALA A 213 5.62 -6.26 5.69
CA ALA A 213 5.68 -6.38 4.24
C ALA A 213 6.90 -5.65 3.65
N THR A 214 7.23 -4.46 4.19
CA THR A 214 8.45 -3.72 3.80
C THR A 214 9.75 -4.47 4.14
N ALA A 215 9.81 -5.19 5.26
CA ALA A 215 10.97 -6.02 5.58
C ALA A 215 11.12 -7.17 4.56
N ILE A 216 10.01 -7.86 4.22
CA ILE A 216 10.02 -8.93 3.22
C ILE A 216 10.41 -8.42 1.84
N GLU A 217 9.84 -7.28 1.39
CA GLU A 217 10.21 -6.71 0.09
C GLU A 217 11.72 -6.40 0.00
N ARG A 218 12.34 -5.91 1.08
CA ARG A 218 13.78 -5.60 1.11
C ARG A 218 14.63 -6.86 1.08
N ILE A 219 14.35 -7.81 1.98
CA ILE A 219 15.09 -9.06 2.08
C ILE A 219 14.93 -9.87 0.79
N GLY A 220 13.69 -10.01 0.30
CA GLY A 220 13.37 -10.79 -0.87
C GLY A 220 13.95 -10.19 -2.15
N SER A 221 13.80 -8.88 -2.36
CA SER A 221 14.34 -8.24 -3.56
C SER A 221 15.87 -8.24 -3.60
N ALA A 222 16.53 -8.07 -2.44
CA ALA A 222 17.99 -8.18 -2.38
C ALA A 222 18.46 -9.59 -2.78
N ARG A 223 17.79 -10.64 -2.31
CA ARG A 223 18.10 -12.04 -2.72
C ARG A 223 17.81 -12.26 -4.21
N TRP A 224 16.64 -11.85 -4.69
CA TRP A 224 16.29 -11.95 -6.11
C TRP A 224 17.34 -11.31 -7.01
N LEU A 225 17.76 -10.09 -6.69
CA LEU A 225 18.74 -9.34 -7.47
C LEU A 225 20.12 -10.01 -7.43
N ALA A 226 20.52 -10.59 -6.30
CA ALA A 226 21.76 -11.33 -6.20
C ALA A 226 21.75 -12.59 -7.07
N ASP A 227 20.62 -13.31 -7.09
CA ASP A 227 20.51 -14.63 -7.74
C ASP A 227 20.22 -14.52 -9.25
N HIS A 228 19.46 -13.50 -9.70
CA HIS A 228 18.86 -13.49 -11.04
C HIS A 228 19.11 -12.23 -11.87
N ALA A 229 19.39 -11.07 -11.24
CA ALA A 229 19.49 -9.83 -11.96
C ALA A 229 20.83 -9.69 -12.69
N ASP A 230 20.81 -9.02 -13.85
CA ASP A 230 22.03 -8.61 -14.52
C ASP A 230 22.69 -7.39 -13.81
N ALA A 231 23.88 -7.00 -14.28
CA ALA A 231 24.62 -5.90 -13.67
C ALA A 231 23.86 -4.57 -13.72
N ARG A 232 23.11 -4.33 -14.80
CA ARG A 232 22.31 -3.12 -14.98
C ARG A 232 21.15 -3.07 -14.01
N ALA A 233 20.39 -4.16 -13.86
CA ALA A 233 19.26 -4.21 -12.93
C ALA A 233 19.71 -4.05 -11.47
N ARG A 234 20.90 -4.57 -11.11
CA ARG A 234 21.50 -4.33 -9.79
C ARG A 234 21.87 -2.87 -9.57
N ASP A 235 22.55 -2.24 -10.53
CA ASP A 235 22.93 -0.82 -10.48
C ASP A 235 21.70 0.10 -10.38
N ASP A 236 20.69 -0.13 -11.21
CA ASP A 236 19.41 0.59 -11.16
C ASP A 236 18.74 0.46 -9.78
N SER A 237 18.80 -0.72 -9.16
CA SER A 237 18.24 -0.98 -7.84
C SER A 237 19.03 -0.29 -6.73
N GLU A 238 20.37 -0.31 -6.78
CA GLU A 238 21.24 0.38 -5.83
C GLU A 238 21.01 1.89 -5.85
N HIS A 239 20.93 2.48 -7.03
CA HIS A 239 20.60 3.90 -7.19
C HIS A 239 19.19 4.25 -6.66
N SER A 240 18.22 3.37 -6.89
CA SER A 240 16.86 3.55 -6.39
C SER A 240 16.80 3.45 -4.87
N GLU A 241 17.51 2.49 -4.26
CA GLU A 241 17.55 2.34 -2.81
C GLU A 241 18.32 3.49 -2.13
N ALA A 242 19.42 3.98 -2.73
CA ALA A 242 20.13 5.15 -2.23
C ALA A 242 19.21 6.39 -2.20
N ARG A 243 18.51 6.67 -3.30
CA ARG A 243 17.52 7.77 -3.36
C ARG A 243 16.39 7.59 -2.34
N ARG A 244 15.92 6.37 -2.15
CA ARG A 244 14.88 6.04 -1.17
C ARG A 244 15.37 6.24 0.27
N ALA A 245 16.63 5.87 0.57
CA ALA A 245 17.25 6.11 1.88
C ALA A 245 17.37 7.63 2.16
N ASP A 246 17.82 8.40 1.20
CA ASP A 246 17.90 9.86 1.31
C ASP A 246 16.53 10.50 1.50
N PHE A 247 15.51 10.06 0.75
CA PHE A 247 14.14 10.52 0.90
C PHE A 247 13.60 10.23 2.31
N ARG A 248 13.82 9.01 2.82
CA ARG A 248 13.42 8.63 4.20
C ARG A 248 14.14 9.49 5.25
N ALA A 249 15.44 9.69 5.10
CA ALA A 249 16.23 10.50 6.03
C ALA A 249 15.74 11.96 6.06
N LEU A 250 15.52 12.55 4.88
CA LEU A 250 15.03 13.92 4.76
C LEU A 250 13.62 14.06 5.38
N THR A 251 12.69 13.21 4.98
CA THR A 251 11.30 13.28 5.46
C THR A 251 11.16 12.95 6.93
N SER A 252 11.94 11.99 7.46
CA SER A 252 11.96 11.68 8.90
C SER A 252 12.43 12.87 9.72
N ARG A 253 13.54 13.52 9.33
CA ARG A 253 14.05 14.73 10.01
C ARG A 253 12.99 15.83 10.11
N TYR A 254 12.26 16.10 9.02
CA TYR A 254 11.20 17.11 9.03
C TYR A 254 9.95 16.65 9.78
N ARG A 255 9.59 15.39 9.71
CA ARG A 255 8.52 14.81 10.54
C ARG A 255 8.79 15.02 12.03
N ASP A 256 10.02 14.76 12.47
CA ASP A 256 10.41 14.93 13.87
C ASP A 256 10.40 16.42 14.27
N ALA A 257 10.85 17.31 13.38
CA ALA A 257 10.77 18.76 13.60
C ALA A 257 9.30 19.26 13.70
N PHE A 258 8.39 18.77 12.83
CA PHE A 258 6.95 19.09 12.94
C PHE A 258 6.34 18.54 14.23
N ASN A 259 6.67 17.32 14.62
CA ASN A 259 6.18 16.75 15.88
C ASN A 259 6.66 17.57 17.08
N ALA A 260 7.92 17.99 17.11
CA ALA A 260 8.46 18.86 18.16
C ALA A 260 7.76 20.22 18.18
N LEU A 261 7.55 20.84 17.01
CA LEU A 261 6.82 22.09 16.88
C LEU A 261 5.40 22.00 17.41
N TYR A 262 4.65 20.96 17.03
CA TYR A 262 3.25 20.82 17.42
C TYR A 262 3.07 20.53 18.92
N ARG A 263 4.06 19.89 19.56
CA ARG A 263 4.08 19.66 21.03
C ARG A 263 4.56 20.85 21.82
N SER A 264 5.13 21.88 21.18
CA SER A 264 5.65 23.06 21.87
C SER A 264 4.55 23.89 22.54
N ALA A 265 4.95 24.77 23.48
CA ALA A 265 4.04 25.69 24.15
C ALA A 265 3.72 26.95 23.34
N LEU A 266 4.14 27.04 22.08
CA LEU A 266 3.83 28.19 21.21
C LEU A 266 2.31 28.31 20.97
N SER A 267 1.85 29.54 20.72
CA SER A 267 0.49 29.77 20.24
C SER A 267 0.29 29.12 18.88
N ASP A 268 -0.96 28.84 18.50
CA ASP A 268 -1.29 28.22 17.20
C ASP A 268 -0.82 29.08 16.02
N ASP A 269 -0.91 30.41 16.12
CA ASP A 269 -0.41 31.30 15.07
C ASP A 269 1.11 31.24 14.94
N ALA A 270 1.84 31.19 16.06
CA ALA A 270 3.28 30.99 16.05
C ALA A 270 3.68 29.61 15.48
N LYS A 271 2.89 28.55 15.79
CA LYS A 271 3.08 27.23 15.19
C LYS A 271 2.84 27.25 13.68
N ARG A 272 1.81 27.94 13.18
CA ARG A 272 1.55 28.09 11.74
C ARG A 272 2.71 28.80 11.02
N ALA A 273 3.21 29.89 11.59
CA ALA A 273 4.35 30.61 11.03
C ALA A 273 5.62 29.72 11.00
N ALA A 274 5.92 29.00 12.08
CA ALA A 274 7.04 28.09 12.17
C ALA A 274 6.89 26.88 11.23
N LYS A 275 5.68 26.35 11.06
CA LYS A 275 5.38 25.30 10.09
C LYS A 275 5.68 25.75 8.66
N ALA A 276 5.25 26.94 8.27
CA ALA A 276 5.55 27.51 6.95
C ALA A 276 7.05 27.61 6.71
N ALA A 277 7.81 28.06 7.70
CA ALA A 277 9.27 28.13 7.63
C ALA A 277 9.94 26.76 7.54
N LEU A 278 9.43 25.75 8.26
CA LEU A 278 9.90 24.36 8.16
C LEU A 278 9.64 23.76 6.77
N MET A 279 8.45 23.99 6.21
CA MET A 279 8.11 23.54 4.85
C MET A 279 9.03 24.19 3.79
N ALA A 280 9.27 25.50 3.89
CA ALA A 280 10.18 26.20 2.96
C ALA A 280 11.61 25.63 3.04
N ARG A 281 12.13 25.36 4.24
CA ARG A 281 13.43 24.73 4.42
C ARG A 281 13.49 23.32 3.86
N MET A 282 12.44 22.52 4.06
CA MET A 282 12.35 21.18 3.49
C MET A 282 12.44 21.20 1.96
N HIS A 283 11.73 22.14 1.32
CA HIS A 283 11.79 22.29 -0.15
C HIS A 283 13.20 22.70 -0.62
N ALA A 284 13.89 23.58 0.11
CA ALA A 284 15.27 23.97 -0.20
C ALA A 284 16.24 22.79 -0.04
N ASP A 285 16.13 22.03 1.06
CA ASP A 285 16.96 20.85 1.30
C ASP A 285 16.69 19.75 0.24
N TYR A 286 15.44 19.58 -0.19
CA TYR A 286 15.10 18.67 -1.27
C TYR A 286 15.71 19.10 -2.60
N ALA A 287 15.63 20.40 -2.92
CA ALA A 287 16.22 20.93 -4.17
C ALA A 287 17.75 20.72 -4.21
N SER A 288 18.44 20.94 -3.10
CA SER A 288 19.88 20.68 -2.94
C SER A 288 20.19 19.18 -3.11
N LEU A 289 19.47 18.31 -2.40
CA LEU A 289 19.62 16.87 -2.48
C LEU A 289 19.43 16.35 -3.92
N LYS A 290 18.40 16.84 -4.61
CA LYS A 290 18.10 16.50 -5.99
C LYS A 290 19.22 16.91 -6.94
N ALA A 291 19.76 18.12 -6.78
CA ALA A 291 20.82 18.64 -7.63
C ALA A 291 22.17 17.96 -7.37
N GLU A 292 22.55 17.82 -6.10
CA GLU A 292 23.89 17.42 -5.71
C GLU A 292 24.12 15.90 -5.66
N ARG A 293 23.07 15.13 -5.32
CA ARG A 293 23.20 13.67 -5.12
C ARG A 293 22.39 12.81 -6.08
N TRP A 294 21.28 13.32 -6.64
CA TRP A 294 20.39 12.54 -7.46
C TRP A 294 20.50 12.83 -8.96
N GLY A 295 21.47 13.67 -9.37
CA GLY A 295 21.66 14.02 -10.78
C GLY A 295 20.40 14.60 -11.45
N GLY A 296 19.56 15.30 -10.68
CA GLY A 296 18.33 15.90 -11.16
C GLY A 296 17.11 14.96 -11.20
N PHE A 297 17.20 13.74 -10.63
CA PHE A 297 16.06 12.80 -10.60
C PHE A 297 14.81 13.43 -9.99
N SER A 298 13.70 13.40 -10.72
CA SER A 298 12.47 14.12 -10.41
C SER A 298 11.34 13.25 -9.82
N GLY A 299 11.60 11.97 -9.57
CA GLY A 299 10.54 11.02 -9.16
C GLY A 299 9.81 11.39 -7.86
N TYR A 300 10.43 12.21 -7.00
CA TYR A 300 9.80 12.68 -5.76
C TYR A 300 9.23 14.12 -5.84
N ASP A 301 9.38 14.82 -6.98
CA ASP A 301 8.89 16.21 -7.13
C ASP A 301 7.41 16.33 -6.76
N GLY A 302 6.60 15.40 -7.25
CA GLY A 302 5.17 15.39 -7.00
C GLY A 302 4.80 15.18 -5.53
N TRP A 303 5.60 14.44 -4.77
CA TRP A 303 5.40 14.26 -3.33
C TRP A 303 5.73 15.56 -2.58
N PHE A 304 6.92 16.13 -2.81
CA PHE A 304 7.34 17.37 -2.14
C PHE A 304 6.44 18.55 -2.46
N ALA A 305 5.98 18.69 -3.72
CA ALA A 305 5.06 19.76 -4.11
C ALA A 305 3.71 19.74 -3.39
N ARG A 306 3.27 18.57 -2.91
CA ARG A 306 1.99 18.37 -2.22
C ARG A 306 2.11 17.97 -0.76
N ALA A 307 3.35 17.93 -0.25
CA ALA A 307 3.62 17.50 1.12
C ALA A 307 2.83 18.34 2.14
N ASN A 308 2.19 17.67 3.07
CA ASN A 308 1.44 18.26 4.19
C ASN A 308 1.42 17.28 5.37
N ASN A 309 0.76 17.61 6.46
CA ASN A 309 0.72 16.76 7.64
C ASN A 309 0.19 15.34 7.36
N ALA A 310 -0.81 15.20 6.51
CA ALA A 310 -1.35 13.90 6.12
C ALA A 310 -0.29 13.06 5.36
N SER A 311 0.50 13.68 4.47
CA SER A 311 1.58 13.01 3.75
C SER A 311 2.66 12.49 4.70
N PHE A 312 3.04 13.27 5.72
CA PHE A 312 4.00 12.84 6.76
C PHE A 312 3.45 11.74 7.66
N GLY A 313 2.15 11.80 7.98
CA GLY A 313 1.50 10.78 8.80
C GLY A 313 1.53 9.39 8.14
N VAL A 314 1.37 9.33 6.82
CA VAL A 314 1.46 8.07 6.06
C VAL A 314 2.87 7.47 6.12
N LEU A 315 3.92 8.28 5.96
CA LEU A 315 5.30 7.77 5.92
C LEU A 315 5.72 7.04 7.20
N ALA A 316 5.13 7.38 8.34
CA ALA A 316 5.42 6.70 9.60
C ALA A 316 5.02 5.21 9.55
N ALA A 317 3.88 4.89 8.96
CA ALA A 317 3.33 3.53 8.94
C ALA A 317 4.25 2.51 8.25
N TYR A 318 5.00 2.93 7.23
CA TYR A 318 5.78 2.02 6.38
C TYR A 318 7.20 1.72 6.86
N ASN A 319 7.75 2.45 7.81
CA ASN A 319 9.18 2.33 8.11
C ASN A 319 9.51 2.14 9.59
N GLU A 320 8.57 2.35 10.50
CA GLU A 320 8.83 2.43 11.94
C GLU A 320 9.40 1.14 12.52
N LEU A 321 8.84 -0.02 12.15
CA LEU A 321 9.22 -1.32 12.70
C LEU A 321 10.05 -2.19 11.75
N VAL A 322 10.43 -1.69 10.58
CA VAL A 322 11.22 -2.48 9.61
C VAL A 322 12.52 -3.00 10.24
N PRO A 323 13.33 -2.19 10.96
CA PRO A 323 14.53 -2.69 11.60
C PRO A 323 14.27 -3.81 12.62
N ASN A 324 13.11 -3.79 13.27
CA ASN A 324 12.72 -4.83 14.22
C ASN A 324 12.43 -6.15 13.49
N PHE A 325 11.72 -6.11 12.36
CA PHE A 325 11.48 -7.31 11.56
C PHE A 325 12.75 -7.86 10.91
N GLU A 326 13.67 -7.00 10.48
CA GLU A 326 14.97 -7.41 9.97
C GLU A 326 15.78 -8.11 11.07
N ARG A 327 15.82 -7.57 12.32
CA ARG A 327 16.43 -8.26 13.47
C ARG A 327 15.73 -9.58 13.82
N LEU A 328 14.41 -9.62 13.72
CA LEU A 328 13.64 -10.84 13.94
C LEU A 328 14.03 -11.92 12.92
N PHE A 329 14.17 -11.55 11.65
CA PHE A 329 14.60 -12.47 10.60
C PHE A 329 16.00 -13.05 10.87
N GLU A 330 16.95 -12.21 11.30
CA GLU A 330 18.28 -12.66 11.71
C GLU A 330 18.21 -13.61 12.91
N ARG A 331 17.42 -13.27 13.93
CA ARG A 331 17.20 -14.12 15.13
C ARG A 331 16.62 -15.49 14.77
N GLU A 332 15.76 -15.55 13.79
CA GLU A 332 15.17 -16.81 13.30
C GLU A 332 16.10 -17.57 12.34
N GLY A 333 17.37 -17.18 12.24
CA GLY A 333 18.40 -17.85 11.44
C GLY A 333 18.23 -17.63 9.94
N ARG A 334 17.61 -16.55 9.52
CA ARG A 334 17.27 -16.23 8.13
C ARG A 334 16.40 -17.29 7.46
N ASP A 335 15.64 -18.04 8.24
CA ASP A 335 14.70 -19.05 7.79
C ASP A 335 13.30 -18.44 7.71
N PHE A 336 12.73 -18.36 6.51
CA PHE A 336 11.42 -17.74 6.31
C PHE A 336 10.29 -18.48 7.01
N ARG A 337 10.32 -19.79 7.12
CA ARG A 337 9.26 -20.57 7.79
C ARG A 337 9.21 -20.25 9.27
N ARG A 338 10.38 -20.22 9.92
CA ARG A 338 10.50 -19.86 11.35
C ARG A 338 10.11 -18.40 11.56
N PHE A 339 10.61 -17.53 10.73
CA PHE A 339 10.28 -16.11 10.77
C PHE A 339 8.77 -15.86 10.62
N TYR A 340 8.11 -16.47 9.63
CA TYR A 340 6.66 -16.34 9.44
C TYR A 340 5.85 -16.95 10.57
N ALA A 341 6.29 -18.03 11.16
CA ALA A 341 5.64 -18.61 12.33
C ALA A 341 5.64 -17.62 13.51
N GLU A 342 6.79 -16.98 13.76
CA GLU A 342 6.91 -15.98 14.82
C GLU A 342 6.11 -14.70 14.51
N VAL A 343 6.15 -14.20 13.27
CA VAL A 343 5.33 -13.04 12.86
C VAL A 343 3.84 -13.32 13.04
N LYS A 344 3.35 -14.51 12.67
CA LYS A 344 1.96 -14.93 12.91
C LYS A 344 1.61 -14.96 14.39
N ARG A 345 2.53 -15.47 15.23
CA ARG A 345 2.35 -15.48 16.69
C ARG A 345 2.24 -14.04 17.22
N LEU A 346 3.13 -13.14 16.79
CA LEU A 346 3.10 -11.74 17.16
C LEU A 346 1.82 -11.04 16.69
N ALA A 347 1.39 -11.28 15.44
CA ALA A 347 0.17 -10.70 14.89
C ALA A 347 -1.09 -11.04 15.69
N ALA A 348 -1.12 -12.19 16.37
CA ALA A 348 -2.22 -12.63 17.21
C ALA A 348 -2.25 -11.96 18.61
N LEU A 349 -1.15 -11.32 19.05
CA LEU A 349 -1.09 -10.65 20.34
C LEU A 349 -1.85 -9.31 20.33
N PRO A 350 -2.30 -8.80 21.50
CA PRO A 350 -2.70 -7.41 21.66
C PRO A 350 -1.59 -6.46 21.21
N GLN A 351 -1.94 -5.26 20.69
CA GLN A 351 -0.97 -4.35 20.09
C GLN A 351 0.20 -3.96 21.03
N ALA A 352 -0.07 -3.69 22.29
CA ALA A 352 0.96 -3.35 23.27
C ALA A 352 1.97 -4.49 23.47
N GLU A 353 1.48 -5.72 23.72
CA GLU A 353 2.30 -6.91 23.88
C GLU A 353 3.10 -7.25 22.62
N ARG A 354 2.49 -7.03 21.43
CA ARG A 354 3.15 -7.21 20.14
C ARG A 354 4.34 -6.28 19.98
N ARG A 355 4.21 -5.00 20.41
CA ARG A 355 5.29 -4.00 20.34
C ARG A 355 6.44 -4.33 21.27
N GLU A 356 6.15 -4.85 22.46
CA GLU A 356 7.16 -5.27 23.44
C GLU A 356 7.90 -6.54 23.02
N ALA A 357 7.20 -7.47 22.36
CA ALA A 357 7.76 -8.75 21.94
C ALA A 357 8.56 -8.69 20.62
N LEU A 358 8.40 -7.62 19.84
CA LEU A 358 9.14 -7.43 18.60
C LEU A 358 10.54 -6.86 18.92
N PRO A 359 11.65 -7.56 18.52
CA PRO A 359 13.02 -7.22 18.95
C PRO A 359 13.52 -5.86 18.44
#